data_baea1bd86a3b2d1707ecac59c54802bd
#
_entry.id   baea1bd86a3b2d1707ecac59c54802bd
#
_cell.length_a   1.000
_cell.length_b   1.000
_cell.length_c   1.000
_cell.angle_alpha   90.00
_cell.angle_beta   90.00
_cell.angle_gamma   90.00
#
_symmetry.space_group_name_H-M   'P 1'
#
loop_
_entity.id
_entity.type
_entity.pdbx_description
1 polymer ?
#
loop_
_entity_poly.entity_id
_entity_poly.type
_entity_poly.pdbx_seq_one_letter_code
_entity_poly.pdbx_strand_id
1 'polypeptide(L)'
;RMAPGVDILAAYTSETGGATSTAMENGTSMSSPHITGSAALLRAVQPTWTPSEVRSAINMTSKIAGLVNADGSDTDPFDLGAGRVDLTKAALSGLVLDETDANFLAANPASGGDLSALNLASMASNDCATTCSFTRTLRSTAVGDQTFTLADTGLADGIDVSPASFTIAGGATQVITVTVNGAALPTGWSFGEISLTPDSVTSPALRMPIAIQR
;
A
#
# COMPACT_ATOMS: atom_id res chain seq x y z
N ARG A 1 -6.25 -1.25 -3.53
CA ARG A 1 -6.56 0.20 -3.68
C ARG A 1 -7.98 0.36 -4.14
N MET A 2 -8.62 1.41 -3.66
CA MET A 2 -9.98 1.74 -4.04
C MET A 2 -10.02 3.11 -4.73
N ALA A 3 -10.88 3.22 -5.72
CA ALA A 3 -11.24 4.45 -6.41
C ALA A 3 -12.71 4.36 -6.84
N PRO A 4 -13.36 5.48 -7.21
CA PRO A 4 -14.74 5.47 -7.68
C PRO A 4 -14.94 4.51 -8.85
N GLY A 5 -15.98 3.69 -8.78
CA GLY A 5 -16.28 2.68 -9.78
C GLY A 5 -17.77 2.42 -9.99
N VAL A 6 -18.63 3.26 -9.40
CA VAL A 6 -20.09 3.20 -9.52
C VAL A 6 -20.60 4.53 -10.05
N ASP A 7 -21.53 4.48 -10.99
CA ASP A 7 -22.14 5.63 -11.65
C ASP A 7 -21.10 6.59 -12.25
N ILE A 8 -20.13 6.04 -12.97
CA ILE A 8 -19.05 6.80 -13.61
C ILE A 8 -19.49 7.19 -15.02
N LEU A 9 -19.69 8.49 -15.22
CA LEU A 9 -19.92 9.04 -16.56
C LEU A 9 -18.61 9.10 -17.34
N ALA A 10 -18.55 8.37 -18.44
CA ALA A 10 -17.36 8.28 -19.29
C ALA A 10 -17.72 8.31 -20.78
N ALA A 11 -16.72 8.54 -21.62
CA ALA A 11 -16.87 8.40 -23.06
C ALA A 11 -17.27 6.97 -23.40
N TYR A 12 -18.27 6.84 -24.27
CA TYR A 12 -18.80 5.58 -24.72
C TYR A 12 -18.90 5.56 -26.25
N THR A 13 -18.58 4.43 -26.87
CA THR A 13 -18.77 4.25 -28.30
C THR A 13 -19.67 3.05 -28.55
N SER A 14 -20.63 3.18 -29.49
CA SER A 14 -21.45 2.04 -29.85
C SER A 14 -20.64 1.09 -30.75
N GLU A 15 -20.78 -0.20 -30.52
CA GLU A 15 -20.13 -1.25 -31.33
C GLU A 15 -20.54 -1.22 -32.81
N THR A 16 -21.64 -0.53 -33.12
CA THR A 16 -22.20 -0.43 -34.49
C THR A 16 -21.74 0.79 -35.26
N GLY A 17 -20.70 1.49 -34.82
CA GLY A 17 -20.14 2.65 -35.54
C GLY A 17 -21.02 3.90 -35.50
N GLY A 18 -21.86 4.03 -34.47
CA GLY A 18 -22.67 5.23 -34.21
C GLY A 18 -21.84 6.39 -33.67
N ALA A 19 -22.49 7.53 -33.47
CA ALA A 19 -21.86 8.71 -32.89
C ALA A 19 -21.27 8.41 -31.50
N THR A 20 -20.11 9.03 -31.21
CA THR A 20 -19.54 9.02 -29.88
C THR A 20 -20.54 9.60 -28.89
N SER A 21 -20.72 8.94 -27.75
CA SER A 21 -21.64 9.33 -26.71
C SER A 21 -20.98 9.22 -25.34
N THR A 22 -21.69 9.54 -24.29
CA THR A 22 -21.30 9.24 -22.92
C THR A 22 -22.32 8.28 -22.31
N ALA A 23 -21.84 7.41 -21.43
CA ALA A 23 -22.69 6.50 -20.65
C ALA A 23 -22.25 6.45 -19.19
N MET A 24 -23.19 6.06 -18.33
CA MET A 24 -22.92 5.74 -16.93
C MET A 24 -22.56 4.26 -16.83
N GLU A 25 -21.40 3.96 -16.27
CA GLU A 25 -20.91 2.60 -16.16
C GLU A 25 -20.47 2.27 -14.72
N ASN A 26 -20.54 0.98 -14.40
CA ASN A 26 -20.17 0.45 -13.08
C ASN A 26 -19.14 -0.67 -13.22
N GLY A 27 -18.12 -0.65 -12.38
CA GLY A 27 -17.15 -1.73 -12.33
C GLY A 27 -15.75 -1.29 -11.90
N THR A 28 -14.91 -2.27 -11.65
CA THR A 28 -13.48 -2.06 -11.42
C THR A 28 -12.78 -1.46 -12.64
N SER A 29 -13.33 -1.69 -13.84
CA SER A 29 -12.87 -1.05 -15.09
C SER A 29 -13.02 0.46 -15.08
N MET A 30 -13.92 1.01 -14.28
CA MET A 30 -14.09 2.46 -14.07
C MET A 30 -13.18 2.97 -12.95
N SER A 31 -12.91 2.15 -11.92
CA SER A 31 -11.96 2.48 -10.84
C SER A 31 -10.51 2.49 -11.33
N SER A 32 -10.13 1.57 -12.20
CA SER A 32 -8.75 1.42 -12.69
C SER A 32 -8.20 2.69 -13.34
N PRO A 33 -8.89 3.35 -14.29
CA PRO A 33 -8.40 4.60 -14.88
C PRO A 33 -8.30 5.77 -13.88
N HIS A 34 -9.09 5.79 -12.81
CA HIS A 34 -8.89 6.76 -11.73
C HIS A 34 -7.52 6.58 -11.05
N ILE A 35 -7.10 5.33 -10.81
CA ILE A 35 -5.78 5.06 -10.25
C ILE A 35 -4.68 5.38 -11.28
N THR A 36 -4.89 5.09 -12.56
CA THR A 36 -3.95 5.42 -13.64
C THR A 36 -3.75 6.94 -13.74
N GLY A 37 -4.85 7.71 -13.75
CA GLY A 37 -4.81 9.17 -13.73
C GLY A 37 -4.15 9.72 -12.46
N SER A 38 -4.42 9.10 -11.32
CA SER A 38 -3.76 9.45 -10.04
C SER A 38 -2.24 9.24 -10.10
N ALA A 39 -1.80 8.13 -10.66
CA ALA A 39 -0.36 7.86 -10.84
C ALA A 39 0.29 8.84 -11.82
N ALA A 40 -0.40 9.20 -12.92
CA ALA A 40 0.08 10.20 -13.86
C ALA A 40 0.24 11.58 -13.22
N LEU A 41 -0.73 12.02 -12.42
CA LEU A 41 -0.65 13.28 -11.68
C LEU A 41 0.48 13.26 -10.65
N LEU A 42 0.62 12.15 -9.92
CA LEU A 42 1.71 12.02 -8.95
C LEU A 42 3.08 12.05 -9.64
N ARG A 43 3.24 11.41 -10.78
CA ARG A 43 4.47 11.50 -11.58
C ARG A 43 4.75 12.90 -12.15
N ALA A 44 3.72 13.69 -12.40
CA ALA A 44 3.91 15.08 -12.83
C ALA A 44 4.53 15.97 -11.73
N VAL A 45 4.19 15.72 -10.46
CA VAL A 45 4.73 16.46 -9.31
C VAL A 45 5.99 15.83 -8.72
N GLN A 46 6.18 14.52 -8.93
CA GLN A 46 7.34 13.73 -8.48
C GLN A 46 7.98 12.99 -9.68
N PRO A 47 8.59 13.73 -10.63
CA PRO A 47 9.02 13.16 -11.91
C PRO A 47 10.18 12.16 -11.81
N THR A 48 10.91 12.17 -10.71
CA THR A 48 12.04 11.27 -10.46
C THR A 48 11.67 9.95 -9.82
N TRP A 49 10.43 9.81 -9.34
CA TRP A 49 9.99 8.57 -8.69
C TRP A 49 9.78 7.47 -9.72
N THR A 50 10.24 6.26 -9.38
CA THR A 50 9.96 5.05 -10.18
C THR A 50 8.47 4.69 -10.14
N PRO A 51 7.97 3.87 -11.07
CA PRO A 51 6.60 3.35 -10.99
C PRO A 51 6.29 2.64 -9.67
N SER A 52 7.26 1.91 -9.11
CA SER A 52 7.12 1.24 -7.81
C SER A 52 7.04 2.23 -6.66
N GLU A 53 7.84 3.28 -6.65
CA GLU A 53 7.77 4.35 -5.66
C GLU A 53 6.43 5.10 -5.71
N VAL A 54 5.93 5.44 -6.90
CA VAL A 54 4.60 6.03 -7.09
C VAL A 54 3.52 5.11 -6.52
N ARG A 55 3.58 3.81 -6.83
CA ARG A 55 2.64 2.81 -6.30
C ARG A 55 2.70 2.73 -4.78
N SER A 56 3.91 2.73 -4.20
CA SER A 56 4.10 2.65 -2.74
C SER A 56 3.55 3.89 -2.03
N ALA A 57 3.81 5.10 -2.56
CA ALA A 57 3.28 6.34 -2.01
C ALA A 57 1.75 6.35 -2.00
N ILE A 58 1.10 5.98 -3.12
CA ILE A 58 -0.36 5.86 -3.20
C ILE A 58 -0.87 4.84 -2.17
N ASN A 59 -0.20 3.70 -1.99
CA ASN A 59 -0.64 2.68 -1.04
C ASN A 59 -0.50 3.12 0.41
N MET A 60 0.68 3.61 0.79
CA MET A 60 0.97 3.96 2.18
C MET A 60 0.19 5.18 2.69
N THR A 61 -0.33 6.02 1.79
CA THR A 61 -1.10 7.22 2.15
C THR A 61 -2.61 7.07 1.94
N SER A 62 -3.06 5.91 1.45
CA SER A 62 -4.48 5.65 1.20
C SER A 62 -5.32 5.73 2.47
N LYS A 63 -6.55 6.25 2.33
CA LYS A 63 -7.50 6.43 3.42
C LYS A 63 -8.35 5.18 3.60
N ILE A 64 -8.49 4.70 4.84
CA ILE A 64 -9.40 3.60 5.21
C ILE A 64 -10.61 4.08 6.02
N ALA A 65 -10.47 5.17 6.77
CA ALA A 65 -11.54 5.65 7.64
C ALA A 65 -12.83 5.95 6.87
N GLY A 66 -13.95 5.43 7.38
CA GLY A 66 -15.28 5.61 6.81
C GLY A 66 -15.55 4.75 5.56
N LEU A 67 -14.73 3.72 5.31
CA LEU A 67 -15.01 2.71 4.30
C LEU A 67 -15.66 1.51 4.98
N VAL A 68 -16.77 1.06 4.41
CA VAL A 68 -17.54 -0.09 4.87
C VAL A 68 -17.93 -0.96 3.67
N ASN A 69 -18.24 -2.21 3.91
CA ASN A 69 -18.81 -3.10 2.91
C ASN A 69 -20.23 -2.65 2.51
N ALA A 70 -20.76 -3.20 1.43
CA ALA A 70 -22.09 -2.84 0.93
C ALA A 70 -23.23 -3.16 1.92
N ASP A 71 -23.02 -4.10 2.81
CA ASP A 71 -23.96 -4.49 3.89
C ASP A 71 -23.76 -3.65 5.18
N GLY A 72 -22.80 -2.71 5.17
CA GLY A 72 -22.47 -1.86 6.31
C GLY A 72 -21.49 -2.49 7.30
N SER A 73 -21.02 -3.72 7.07
CA SER A 73 -20.00 -4.35 7.90
C SER A 73 -18.63 -3.68 7.75
N ASP A 74 -17.77 -3.88 8.74
CA ASP A 74 -16.38 -3.43 8.69
C ASP A 74 -15.63 -4.13 7.56
N THR A 75 -14.70 -3.39 6.96
CA THR A 75 -13.84 -3.86 5.87
C THR A 75 -12.51 -4.38 6.40
N ASP A 76 -11.95 -5.38 5.73
CA ASP A 76 -10.62 -5.92 5.98
C ASP A 76 -9.63 -5.58 4.83
N PRO A 77 -8.33 -5.95 4.95
CA PRO A 77 -7.37 -5.72 3.88
C PRO A 77 -7.67 -6.44 2.55
N PHE A 78 -8.47 -7.50 2.54
CA PHE A 78 -8.88 -8.17 1.31
C PHE A 78 -9.99 -7.39 0.58
N ASP A 79 -10.84 -6.68 1.34
CA ASP A 79 -11.86 -5.79 0.76
C ASP A 79 -11.23 -4.50 0.21
N LEU A 80 -10.37 -3.88 1.00
CA LEU A 80 -9.83 -2.54 0.73
C LEU A 80 -8.50 -2.54 -0.03
N GLY A 81 -7.69 -3.59 0.10
CA GLY A 81 -6.26 -3.50 -0.16
C GLY A 81 -5.61 -2.44 0.74
N ALA A 82 -4.95 -1.47 0.14
CA ALA A 82 -4.37 -0.34 0.89
C ALA A 82 -5.39 0.74 1.29
N GLY A 83 -6.59 0.74 0.70
CA GLY A 83 -7.62 1.75 0.92
C GLY A 83 -7.87 2.66 -0.28
N ARG A 84 -8.66 3.72 -0.08
CA ARG A 84 -9.02 4.70 -1.10
C ARG A 84 -7.86 5.67 -1.34
N VAL A 85 -7.54 5.92 -2.62
CA VAL A 85 -6.50 6.87 -3.04
C VAL A 85 -6.73 8.27 -2.46
N ASP A 86 -5.66 8.86 -1.93
CA ASP A 86 -5.59 10.24 -1.44
C ASP A 86 -4.34 10.91 -2.04
N LEU A 87 -4.51 11.62 -3.15
CA LEU A 87 -3.41 12.24 -3.88
C LEU A 87 -2.76 13.39 -3.12
N THR A 88 -3.50 14.08 -2.26
CA THR A 88 -2.96 15.18 -1.48
C THR A 88 -1.91 14.69 -0.51
N LYS A 89 -2.10 13.50 0.05
CA LYS A 89 -1.13 12.84 0.91
C LYS A 89 -0.03 12.13 0.13
N ALA A 90 -0.39 11.46 -0.97
CA ALA A 90 0.59 10.70 -1.77
C ALA A 90 1.71 11.59 -2.32
N ALA A 91 1.39 12.81 -2.74
CA ALA A 91 2.38 13.78 -3.21
C ALA A 91 3.37 14.26 -2.14
N LEU A 92 2.98 14.14 -0.86
CA LEU A 92 3.75 14.56 0.31
C LEU A 92 4.32 13.36 1.09
N SER A 93 4.27 12.14 0.54
CA SER A 93 4.81 10.96 1.20
C SER A 93 6.29 11.14 1.53
N GLY A 94 6.66 11.13 2.81
CA GLY A 94 8.05 11.29 3.26
C GLY A 94 8.93 10.05 3.02
N LEU A 95 8.30 8.90 2.77
CA LEU A 95 8.98 7.64 2.45
C LEU A 95 8.31 6.95 1.27
N VAL A 96 9.10 6.25 0.48
CA VAL A 96 8.64 5.39 -0.62
C VAL A 96 9.39 4.07 -0.60
N LEU A 97 8.81 3.05 -1.24
CA LEU A 97 9.47 1.76 -1.48
C LEU A 97 9.63 1.57 -2.99
N ASP A 98 10.82 1.17 -3.38
CA ASP A 98 11.11 0.80 -4.76
C ASP A 98 11.21 -0.73 -4.89
N GLU A 99 10.85 -1.24 -6.06
CA GLU A 99 10.95 -2.66 -6.38
C GLU A 99 11.27 -2.83 -7.86
N THR A 100 12.04 -3.86 -8.18
CA THR A 100 12.56 -4.08 -9.54
C THR A 100 11.88 -5.26 -10.24
N ASP A 101 11.87 -5.24 -11.57
CA ASP A 101 11.39 -6.36 -12.38
C ASP A 101 12.18 -7.64 -12.09
N ALA A 102 13.49 -7.52 -11.84
CA ALA A 102 14.35 -8.66 -11.50
C ALA A 102 13.91 -9.33 -10.20
N ASN A 103 13.54 -8.54 -9.18
CA ASN A 103 13.05 -9.06 -7.91
C ASN A 103 11.66 -9.71 -8.06
N PHE A 104 10.77 -9.13 -8.89
CA PHE A 104 9.49 -9.78 -9.21
C PHE A 104 9.68 -11.13 -9.89
N LEU A 105 10.63 -11.24 -10.81
CA LEU A 105 10.96 -12.52 -11.46
C LEU A 105 11.56 -13.52 -10.47
N ALA A 106 12.47 -13.07 -9.60
CA ALA A 106 13.09 -13.91 -8.57
C ALA A 106 12.11 -14.40 -7.51
N ALA A 107 11.10 -13.59 -7.19
CA ALA A 107 10.08 -13.92 -6.20
C ALA A 107 8.99 -14.87 -6.73
N ASN A 108 9.06 -15.32 -8.00
CA ASN A 108 8.06 -16.19 -8.60
C ASN A 108 8.01 -17.56 -7.91
N PRO A 109 6.91 -17.95 -7.25
CA PRO A 109 6.80 -19.23 -6.55
C PRO A 109 6.95 -20.44 -7.48
N ALA A 110 6.55 -20.33 -8.74
CA ALA A 110 6.75 -21.42 -9.73
C ALA A 110 8.22 -21.74 -10.00
N SER A 111 9.12 -20.81 -9.64
CA SER A 111 10.57 -20.98 -9.72
C SER A 111 11.23 -21.12 -8.34
N GLY A 112 10.46 -21.38 -7.28
CA GLY A 112 10.95 -21.49 -5.91
C GLY A 112 11.19 -20.14 -5.22
N GLY A 113 10.67 -19.04 -5.76
CA GLY A 113 10.81 -17.71 -5.20
C GLY A 113 9.85 -17.44 -4.04
N ASP A 114 10.17 -16.43 -3.24
CA ASP A 114 9.38 -15.98 -2.09
C ASP A 114 8.79 -14.59 -2.32
N LEU A 115 7.45 -14.51 -2.41
CA LEU A 115 6.71 -13.27 -2.56
C LEU A 115 6.83 -12.34 -1.34
N SER A 116 7.10 -12.89 -0.15
CA SER A 116 7.25 -12.10 1.07
C SER A 116 8.50 -11.21 1.07
N ALA A 117 9.51 -11.58 0.26
CA ALA A 117 10.75 -10.85 0.07
C ALA A 117 10.59 -9.56 -0.75
N LEU A 118 9.49 -9.40 -1.50
CA LEU A 118 9.25 -8.20 -2.31
C LEU A 118 9.10 -6.96 -1.44
N ASN A 119 9.74 -5.87 -1.85
CA ASN A 119 9.71 -4.58 -1.15
C ASN A 119 8.40 -3.80 -1.42
N LEU A 120 7.28 -4.36 -0.99
CA LEU A 120 5.94 -3.83 -1.21
C LEU A 120 5.38 -3.16 0.06
N ALA A 121 4.47 -2.20 -0.14
CA ALA A 121 3.79 -1.46 0.93
C ALA A 121 2.65 -2.27 1.61
N SER A 122 2.77 -3.58 1.62
CA SER A 122 1.88 -4.52 2.31
C SER A 122 2.64 -5.78 2.64
N MET A 123 2.18 -6.53 3.62
CA MET A 123 2.78 -7.80 4.05
C MET A 123 1.68 -8.85 4.16
N ALA A 124 1.93 -10.03 3.62
CA ALA A 124 1.00 -11.15 3.75
C ALA A 124 1.74 -12.48 3.81
N SER A 125 1.23 -13.39 4.62
CA SER A 125 1.63 -14.79 4.65
C SER A 125 0.39 -15.67 4.83
N ASN A 126 0.28 -16.70 4.04
CA ASN A 126 -0.76 -17.72 4.17
C ASN A 126 -0.29 -18.97 4.95
N ASP A 127 0.93 -18.94 5.48
CA ASP A 127 1.54 -20.01 6.28
C ASP A 127 2.49 -19.39 7.30
N CYS A 128 1.97 -18.98 8.44
CA CYS A 128 2.74 -18.42 9.57
C CYS A 128 2.38 -19.13 10.86
N ALA A 129 2.63 -20.44 10.93
CA ALA A 129 2.29 -21.26 12.07
C ALA A 129 3.06 -20.90 13.36
N THR A 130 4.31 -20.42 13.23
CA THR A 130 5.17 -20.04 14.36
C THR A 130 5.61 -18.59 14.29
N THR A 131 6.56 -18.27 13.43
CA THR A 131 7.09 -16.93 13.26
C THR A 131 7.31 -16.66 11.78
N CYS A 132 6.88 -15.53 11.30
CA CYS A 132 7.20 -15.02 9.97
C CYS A 132 7.78 -13.60 10.06
N SER A 133 8.61 -13.24 9.09
CA SER A 133 9.32 -11.97 9.10
C SER A 133 9.32 -11.34 7.71
N PHE A 134 9.16 -10.01 7.69
CA PHE A 134 9.16 -9.22 6.47
C PHE A 134 10.17 -8.10 6.61
N THR A 135 11.01 -7.95 5.61
CA THR A 135 11.96 -6.83 5.53
C THR A 135 11.47 -5.83 4.49
N ARG A 136 11.55 -4.54 4.81
CA ARG A 136 11.22 -3.46 3.89
C ARG A 136 12.32 -2.41 3.89
N THR A 137 12.74 -2.01 2.71
CA THR A 137 13.69 -0.92 2.51
C THR A 137 12.93 0.33 2.11
N LEU A 138 12.91 1.31 2.99
CA LEU A 138 12.26 2.60 2.80
C LEU A 138 13.29 3.60 2.28
N ARG A 139 12.94 4.44 1.30
CA ARG A 139 13.76 5.57 0.84
C ARG A 139 13.09 6.88 1.24
N SER A 140 13.87 7.78 1.82
CA SER A 140 13.41 9.14 2.15
C SER A 140 13.22 9.97 0.89
N THR A 141 12.10 10.69 0.82
CA THR A 141 11.79 11.69 -0.20
C THR A 141 11.99 13.11 0.30
N ALA A 142 12.30 13.29 1.58
CA ALA A 142 12.53 14.59 2.20
C ALA A 142 13.82 15.25 1.67
N VAL A 143 13.91 16.56 1.79
CA VAL A 143 15.14 17.32 1.45
C VAL A 143 16.19 17.23 2.57
N GLY A 144 15.76 17.06 3.82
CA GLY A 144 16.61 16.95 5.02
C GLY A 144 16.30 15.73 5.84
N ASP A 145 16.87 15.67 7.03
CA ASP A 145 16.63 14.60 7.99
C ASP A 145 15.18 14.63 8.46
N GLN A 146 14.60 13.45 8.61
CA GLN A 146 13.25 13.26 9.13
C GLN A 146 13.22 12.04 10.06
N THR A 147 12.53 12.16 11.20
CA THR A 147 12.37 11.07 12.15
C THR A 147 10.99 10.45 11.97
N PHE A 148 10.96 9.12 12.01
CA PHE A 148 9.72 8.33 11.99
C PHE A 148 9.65 7.45 13.23
N THR A 149 8.47 7.42 13.85
CA THR A 149 8.11 6.45 14.89
C THR A 149 7.18 5.41 14.29
N LEU A 150 7.47 4.14 14.54
CA LEU A 150 6.71 3.01 14.05
C LEU A 150 5.86 2.44 15.18
N ALA A 151 4.63 2.08 14.84
CA ALA A 151 3.73 1.38 15.74
C ALA A 151 2.91 0.37 14.95
N ASP A 152 2.55 -0.72 15.60
CA ASP A 152 1.65 -1.74 15.07
C ASP A 152 0.26 -1.61 15.68
N THR A 153 -0.74 -2.09 14.97
CA THR A 153 -2.12 -2.23 15.44
C THR A 153 -2.78 -3.46 14.83
N GLY A 154 -3.76 -4.03 15.53
CA GLY A 154 -4.67 -5.06 15.02
C GLY A 154 -4.25 -6.51 15.26
N LEU A 155 -2.97 -6.83 15.37
CA LEU A 155 -2.50 -8.18 15.71
C LEU A 155 -2.03 -8.19 17.17
N ALA A 156 -2.96 -8.28 18.11
CA ALA A 156 -2.69 -8.18 19.55
C ALA A 156 -1.46 -8.98 19.98
N ASP A 157 -0.45 -8.29 20.52
CA ASP A 157 0.82 -8.83 21.04
C ASP A 157 1.62 -9.75 20.08
N GLY A 158 1.22 -9.80 18.80
CA GLY A 158 1.80 -10.69 17.81
C GLY A 158 2.77 -10.04 16.83
N ILE A 159 3.01 -8.73 16.89
CA ILE A 159 3.93 -8.02 15.98
C ILE A 159 5.06 -7.38 16.77
N ASP A 160 6.27 -7.43 16.20
CA ASP A 160 7.42 -6.62 16.59
C ASP A 160 7.96 -5.89 15.37
N VAL A 161 8.30 -4.60 15.52
CA VAL A 161 8.84 -3.76 14.46
C VAL A 161 10.17 -3.19 14.88
N SER A 162 11.20 -3.47 14.11
CA SER A 162 12.57 -3.00 14.39
C SER A 162 13.15 -2.25 13.19
N PRO A 163 13.72 -1.04 13.42
CA PRO A 163 13.69 -0.28 14.66
C PRO A 163 12.31 0.34 14.91
N ALA A 164 11.93 0.54 16.17
CA ALA A 164 10.69 1.22 16.54
C ALA A 164 10.69 2.72 16.24
N SER A 165 11.87 3.30 16.03
CA SER A 165 12.04 4.68 15.56
C SER A 165 13.37 4.82 14.85
N PHE A 166 13.44 5.71 13.85
CA PHE A 166 14.68 6.01 13.13
C PHE A 166 14.66 7.44 12.59
N THR A 167 15.85 8.03 12.45
CA THR A 167 16.06 9.26 11.70
C THR A 167 16.74 8.92 10.39
N ILE A 168 16.22 9.44 9.29
CA ILE A 168 16.70 9.17 7.94
C ILE A 168 17.01 10.48 7.21
N ALA A 169 18.19 10.56 6.63
CA ALA A 169 18.58 11.72 5.80
C ALA A 169 17.82 11.74 4.47
N GLY A 170 17.67 12.92 3.88
CA GLY A 170 17.02 13.07 2.58
C GLY A 170 17.69 12.21 1.50
N GLY A 171 16.89 11.43 0.79
CA GLY A 171 17.35 10.51 -0.26
C GLY A 171 17.99 9.19 0.24
N ALA A 172 18.29 9.08 1.53
CA ALA A 172 18.86 7.85 2.11
C ALA A 172 17.81 6.74 2.23
N THR A 173 18.28 5.53 2.55
CA THR A 173 17.43 4.35 2.77
C THR A 173 17.51 3.86 4.21
N GLN A 174 16.43 3.30 4.71
CA GLN A 174 16.30 2.65 6.00
C GLN A 174 15.63 1.30 5.84
N VAL A 175 16.24 0.28 6.39
CA VAL A 175 15.65 -1.05 6.47
C VAL A 175 14.85 -1.17 7.77
N ILE A 176 13.65 -1.68 7.66
CA ILE A 176 12.83 -2.11 8.79
C ILE A 176 12.53 -3.60 8.69
N THR A 177 12.40 -4.25 9.83
CA THR A 177 11.99 -5.65 9.92
C THR A 177 10.71 -5.72 10.74
N VAL A 178 9.71 -6.41 10.22
CA VAL A 178 8.45 -6.71 10.91
C VAL A 178 8.41 -8.20 11.17
N THR A 179 8.38 -8.59 12.44
CA THR A 179 8.30 -9.99 12.87
C THR A 179 6.94 -10.26 13.45
N VAL A 180 6.28 -11.30 12.97
CA VAL A 180 4.96 -11.73 13.46
C VAL A 180 5.09 -13.07 14.19
N ASN A 181 4.62 -13.11 15.44
CA ASN A 181 4.48 -14.33 16.20
C ASN A 181 3.16 -15.01 15.84
N GLY A 182 3.16 -15.81 14.78
CA GLY A 182 1.98 -16.53 14.32
C GLY A 182 1.41 -17.49 15.37
N ALA A 183 2.26 -18.05 16.25
CA ALA A 183 1.79 -18.94 17.31
C ALA A 183 0.87 -18.24 18.33
N ALA A 184 0.99 -16.93 18.49
CA ALA A 184 0.11 -16.13 19.35
C ALA A 184 -1.21 -15.74 18.68
N LEU A 185 -1.34 -15.89 17.35
CA LEU A 185 -2.53 -15.50 16.61
C LEU A 185 -3.61 -16.61 16.65
N PRO A 186 -4.90 -16.27 16.53
CA PRO A 186 -5.96 -17.25 16.34
C PRO A 186 -5.79 -17.99 15.01
N THR A 187 -6.39 -19.19 14.92
CA THR A 187 -6.43 -19.95 13.65
C THR A 187 -7.26 -19.20 12.61
N GLY A 188 -6.76 -19.14 11.37
CA GLY A 188 -7.37 -18.42 10.26
C GLY A 188 -6.65 -17.09 9.99
N TRP A 189 -7.33 -16.19 9.29
CA TRP A 189 -6.77 -14.88 8.94
C TRP A 189 -6.84 -13.90 10.10
N SER A 190 -5.73 -13.22 10.34
CA SER A 190 -5.60 -12.12 11.27
C SER A 190 -5.05 -10.91 10.54
N PHE A 191 -5.56 -9.72 10.84
CA PHE A 191 -5.24 -8.49 10.13
C PHE A 191 -4.68 -7.43 11.08
N GLY A 192 -3.73 -6.67 10.57
CA GLY A 192 -3.12 -5.55 11.28
C GLY A 192 -2.48 -4.57 10.32
N GLU A 193 -1.77 -3.60 10.88
CA GLU A 193 -1.01 -2.64 10.11
C GLU A 193 0.20 -2.13 10.89
N ILE A 194 1.21 -1.67 10.14
CA ILE A 194 2.29 -0.84 10.67
C ILE A 194 2.02 0.60 10.26
N SER A 195 2.00 1.50 11.23
CA SER A 195 1.99 2.93 11.02
C SER A 195 3.40 3.50 11.14
N LEU A 196 3.74 4.48 10.29
CA LEU A 196 4.98 5.24 10.35
C LEU A 196 4.60 6.70 10.47
N THR A 197 4.79 7.25 11.67
CA THR A 197 4.40 8.62 12.00
C THR A 197 5.63 9.52 11.94
N PRO A 198 5.67 10.50 11.01
CA PRO A 198 6.77 11.46 10.94
C PRO A 198 6.69 12.50 12.07
N ASP A 199 7.85 13.03 12.45
CA ASP A 199 7.96 14.21 13.33
C ASP A 199 7.59 15.52 12.61
N SER A 200 7.58 15.50 11.29
CA SER A 200 7.26 16.64 10.43
C SER A 200 5.75 16.79 10.22
N VAL A 201 5.26 18.03 10.30
CA VAL A 201 3.85 18.36 9.99
C VAL A 201 3.54 18.38 8.49
N THR A 202 4.55 18.36 7.63
CA THR A 202 4.39 18.40 6.17
C THR A 202 4.25 17.03 5.54
N SER A 203 4.83 16.00 6.16
CA SER A 203 4.68 14.61 5.70
C SER A 203 3.48 13.95 6.38
N PRO A 204 2.64 13.22 5.65
CA PRO A 204 1.55 12.47 6.24
C PRO A 204 2.07 11.25 7.01
N ALA A 205 1.30 10.78 7.98
CA ALA A 205 1.48 9.44 8.52
C ALA A 205 1.25 8.41 7.40
N LEU A 206 2.08 7.38 7.38
CA LEU A 206 2.07 6.30 6.42
C LEU A 206 1.61 5.00 7.08
N ARG A 207 1.08 4.07 6.31
CA ARG A 207 0.61 2.77 6.82
C ARG A 207 0.89 1.64 5.84
N MET A 208 1.17 0.46 6.38
CA MET A 208 1.35 -0.77 5.63
C MET A 208 0.46 -1.86 6.22
N PRO A 209 -0.57 -2.34 5.50
CA PRO A 209 -1.44 -3.40 5.98
C PRO A 209 -0.71 -4.76 6.03
N ILE A 210 -1.11 -5.58 7.00
CA ILE A 210 -0.62 -6.94 7.23
C ILE A 210 -1.81 -7.90 7.23
N ALA A 211 -1.66 -9.03 6.55
CA ALA A 211 -2.61 -10.14 6.58
C ALA A 211 -1.86 -11.45 6.81
N ILE A 212 -2.15 -12.13 7.91
CA ILE A 212 -1.46 -13.35 8.35
C ILE A 212 -2.46 -14.48 8.55
N GLN A 213 -2.17 -15.60 7.93
CA GLN A 213 -2.90 -16.84 8.18
C GLN A 213 -2.04 -17.80 9.02
N ARG A 214 -2.65 -18.24 10.14
CA ARG A 214 -2.13 -19.32 10.97
C ARG A 214 -2.83 -20.62 10.68
#